data_8a745ea3781796fd4868bc0919a87b1d
#
_entry.id   8a745ea3781796fd4868bc0919a87b1d
#
_cell.length_a   1.000
_cell.length_b   1.000
_cell.length_c   1.000
_cell.angle_alpha   90.00
_cell.angle_beta   90.00
_cell.angle_gamma   90.00
#
_symmetry.space_group_name_H-M   'P 1'
#
loop_
_entity.id
_entity.type
_entity.pdbx_description
1 polymer ?
#
loop_
_entity_poly.entity_id
_entity_poly.type
_entity_poly.pdbx_seq_one_letter_code
_entity_poly.pdbx_strand_id
1 'polypeptide(L)'
;MKEIKAIIQPFLLSKVIDALKELEGLPGVTISEVRGFGRGRALGRSDSSDQAEIFGIKKSKLEIVVPDDLVEKVVALIAKFARTGNSGDGKVFVSTVDDVVKIRTGEHTAEA
;
A
#
# COMPACT_ATOMS: atom_id res chain seq x y z
N MET A 1 6.96 -15.96 -2.95
CA MET A 1 7.09 -14.55 -2.60
C MET A 1 5.97 -13.75 -3.23
N LYS A 2 5.42 -12.79 -2.51
CA LYS A 2 4.30 -11.98 -2.97
C LYS A 2 4.59 -10.50 -2.84
N GLU A 3 4.05 -9.72 -3.75
CA GLU A 3 4.01 -8.26 -3.60
C GLU A 3 2.68 -7.85 -3.02
N ILE A 4 2.74 -7.01 -2.01
CA ILE A 4 1.56 -6.38 -1.42
C ILE A 4 1.60 -4.91 -1.80
N LYS A 5 0.57 -4.47 -2.50
CA LYS A 5 0.39 -3.07 -2.88
C LYS A 5 -0.84 -2.55 -2.17
N ALA A 6 -0.68 -1.50 -1.39
CA ALA A 6 -1.79 -0.89 -0.67
C ALA A 6 -1.93 0.56 -1.09
N ILE A 7 -3.15 0.96 -1.40
CA ILE A 7 -3.49 2.35 -1.68
C ILE A 7 -4.38 2.80 -0.52
N ILE A 8 -3.89 3.74 0.29
CA ILE A 8 -4.53 4.12 1.54
C ILE A 8 -4.69 5.62 1.67
N GLN A 9 -5.48 6.05 2.66
CA GLN A 9 -5.61 7.46 3.00
C GLN A 9 -4.29 7.99 3.54
N PRO A 10 -3.81 9.15 3.05
CA PRO A 10 -2.50 9.67 3.46
C PRO A 10 -2.36 9.93 4.96
N PHE A 11 -3.45 10.37 5.61
CA PHE A 11 -3.40 10.70 7.03
C PHE A 11 -3.24 9.47 7.93
N LEU A 12 -3.43 8.27 7.39
CA LEU A 12 -3.25 7.01 8.13
C LEU A 12 -1.90 6.36 7.86
N LEU A 13 -1.08 6.95 7.00
CA LEU A 13 0.19 6.38 6.60
C LEU A 13 1.10 6.10 7.79
N SER A 14 1.27 7.06 8.70
CA SER A 14 2.16 6.88 9.84
C SER A 14 1.69 5.77 10.77
N LYS A 15 0.38 5.62 10.98
CA LYS A 15 -0.17 4.52 11.78
C LYS A 15 0.16 3.17 11.17
N VAL A 16 -0.03 3.05 9.87
CA VAL A 16 0.25 1.81 9.14
C VAL A 16 1.73 1.48 9.20
N ILE A 17 2.59 2.45 8.95
CA ILE A 17 4.04 2.25 8.99
C ILE A 17 4.51 1.84 10.40
N ASP A 18 4.00 2.50 11.44
CA ASP A 18 4.34 2.14 12.81
C ASP A 18 3.96 0.70 13.13
N ALA A 19 2.78 0.27 12.70
CA ALA A 19 2.34 -1.10 12.89
C ALA A 19 3.22 -2.10 12.13
N LEU A 20 3.59 -1.77 10.90
CA LEU A 20 4.44 -2.62 10.08
C LEU A 20 5.85 -2.76 10.66
N LYS A 21 6.39 -1.69 11.25
CA LYS A 21 7.72 -1.73 11.88
C LYS A 21 7.80 -2.71 13.05
N GLU A 22 6.68 -2.98 13.70
CA GLU A 22 6.63 -3.94 14.81
C GLU A 22 6.65 -5.39 14.33
N LEU A 23 6.43 -5.62 13.06
CA LEU A 23 6.35 -6.97 12.50
C LEU A 23 7.75 -7.48 12.21
N GLU A 24 8.15 -8.55 12.92
CA GLU A 24 9.45 -9.17 12.74
C GLU A 24 9.55 -9.83 11.36
N GLY A 25 10.70 -9.68 10.72
CA GLY A 25 10.98 -10.28 9.43
C GLY A 25 10.45 -9.49 8.24
N LEU A 26 9.89 -8.32 8.48
CA LEU A 26 9.40 -7.48 7.39
C LEU A 26 10.58 -6.90 6.61
N PRO A 27 10.61 -7.08 5.27
CA PRO A 27 11.60 -6.38 4.44
C PRO A 27 11.27 -4.90 4.32
N GLY A 28 11.97 -4.20 3.47
CA GLY A 28 11.74 -2.78 3.25
C GLY A 28 10.34 -2.48 2.68
N VAL A 29 9.86 -1.29 2.96
CA VAL A 29 8.59 -0.78 2.44
C VAL A 29 8.89 0.40 1.55
N THR A 30 8.37 0.38 0.32
CA THR A 30 8.45 1.51 -0.59
C THR A 30 7.18 2.32 -0.51
N ILE A 31 7.32 3.62 -0.32
CA ILE A 31 6.19 4.53 -0.16
C ILE A 31 6.22 5.56 -1.26
N SER A 32 5.08 5.81 -1.88
CA SER A 32 4.94 6.89 -2.86
C SER A 32 3.60 7.60 -2.69
N GLU A 33 3.57 8.86 -3.06
CA GLU A 33 2.33 9.61 -3.19
C GLU A 33 1.78 9.39 -4.58
N VAL A 34 0.47 9.10 -4.65
CA VAL A 34 -0.22 8.89 -5.91
C VAL A 34 -1.53 9.67 -5.91
N ARG A 35 -2.12 9.78 -7.08
CA ARG A 35 -3.43 10.40 -7.23
C ARG A 35 -4.32 9.43 -8.01
N GLY A 36 -5.58 9.36 -7.62
CA GLY A 36 -6.47 8.43 -8.27
C GLY A 36 -7.89 8.93 -8.30
N PHE A 37 -8.64 8.36 -9.24
CA PHE A 37 -10.09 8.52 -9.34
C PHE A 37 -10.71 7.16 -9.08
N GLY A 38 -11.82 7.15 -8.37
CA GLY A 38 -12.53 5.92 -8.09
C GLY A 38 -14.03 6.16 -8.06
N ARG A 39 -14.76 5.11 -7.78
CA ARG A 39 -16.22 5.16 -7.71
C ARG A 39 -16.72 6.15 -6.64
N GLY A 40 -15.99 6.29 -5.54
CA GLY A 40 -16.36 7.19 -4.46
C GLY A 40 -16.45 8.65 -4.91
N ARG A 41 -15.65 9.04 -5.88
CA ARG A 41 -15.67 10.38 -6.43
C ARG A 41 -17.00 10.66 -7.16
N ALA A 42 -17.52 9.68 -7.89
CA ALA A 42 -18.77 9.81 -8.62
C ALA A 42 -19.99 9.91 -7.68
N LEU A 43 -19.84 9.58 -6.42
CA LEU A 43 -20.93 9.59 -5.44
C LEU A 43 -21.06 10.92 -4.70
N GLY A 44 -20.56 12.00 -5.27
CA GLY A 44 -20.78 13.33 -4.71
C GLY A 44 -19.87 13.65 -3.52
N ARG A 45 -18.70 13.12 -3.49
CA ARG A 45 -17.71 13.54 -2.50
C ARG A 45 -17.49 15.05 -2.62
N SER A 46 -17.53 15.72 -1.49
CA SER A 46 -17.43 17.16 -1.41
C SER A 46 -16.01 17.71 -1.56
N ASP A 47 -15.14 16.96 -2.18
CA ASP A 47 -13.80 17.42 -2.47
C ASP A 47 -13.89 18.44 -3.60
N SER A 48 -13.90 19.70 -3.24
CA SER A 48 -14.12 20.81 -4.14
C SER A 48 -12.83 21.41 -4.69
N SER A 49 -11.71 20.78 -4.44
CA SER A 49 -10.44 21.24 -4.96
C SER A 49 -10.38 21.02 -6.47
N ASP A 50 -10.06 22.07 -7.24
CA ASP A 50 -9.85 21.96 -8.68
C ASP A 50 -8.78 20.93 -9.01
N GLN A 51 -7.76 20.82 -8.15
CA GLN A 51 -6.70 19.81 -8.31
C GLN A 51 -7.23 18.40 -8.16
N ALA A 52 -8.14 18.18 -7.21
CA ALA A 52 -8.73 16.86 -7.02
C ALA A 52 -9.59 16.45 -8.20
N GLU A 53 -10.29 17.40 -8.83
CA GLU A 53 -11.09 17.13 -10.02
C GLU A 53 -10.22 16.81 -11.24
N ILE A 54 -9.11 17.51 -11.41
CA ILE A 54 -8.25 17.38 -12.58
C ILE A 54 -7.25 16.23 -12.40
N PHE A 55 -6.61 16.14 -11.26
CA PHE A 55 -5.48 15.24 -11.01
C PHE A 55 -5.82 14.05 -10.13
N GLY A 56 -7.05 13.97 -9.63
CA GLY A 56 -7.47 12.93 -8.71
C GLY A 56 -7.18 13.27 -7.27
N ILE A 57 -7.60 12.36 -6.39
CA ILE A 57 -7.45 12.50 -4.96
C ILE A 57 -6.11 11.91 -4.54
N LYS A 58 -5.41 12.63 -3.67
CA LYS A 58 -4.14 12.16 -3.11
C LYS A 58 -4.32 10.90 -2.30
N LYS A 59 -3.46 9.93 -2.54
CA LYS A 59 -3.38 8.69 -1.77
C LYS A 59 -1.92 8.37 -1.50
N SER A 60 -1.68 7.53 -0.49
CA SER A 60 -0.37 6.94 -0.26
C SER A 60 -0.37 5.52 -0.80
N LYS A 61 0.69 5.16 -1.51
CA LYS A 61 0.88 3.81 -2.01
C LYS A 61 2.03 3.16 -1.27
N LEU A 62 1.80 1.95 -0.76
CA LEU A 62 2.81 1.12 -0.15
C LEU A 62 3.08 -0.06 -1.07
N GLU A 63 4.34 -0.41 -1.25
CA GLU A 63 4.76 -1.59 -2.00
C GLU A 63 5.73 -2.39 -1.15
N ILE A 64 5.39 -3.65 -0.89
CA ILE A 64 6.15 -4.52 0.01
C ILE A 64 6.21 -5.90 -0.64
N VAL A 65 7.42 -6.45 -0.80
CA VAL A 65 7.59 -7.82 -1.28
C VAL A 65 7.95 -8.68 -0.07
N VAL A 66 7.15 -9.71 0.20
CA VAL A 66 7.29 -10.52 1.41
C VAL A 66 7.27 -12.01 1.09
N PRO A 67 7.87 -12.84 1.97
CA PRO A 67 7.67 -14.28 1.89
C PRO A 67 6.18 -14.64 2.06
N ASP A 68 5.79 -15.78 1.51
CA ASP A 68 4.39 -16.20 1.53
C ASP A 68 3.81 -16.29 2.95
N ASP A 69 4.61 -16.67 3.93
CA ASP A 69 4.17 -16.82 5.31
C ASP A 69 3.88 -15.49 6.03
N LEU A 70 4.32 -14.37 5.49
CA LEU A 70 4.05 -13.05 6.06
C LEU A 70 2.85 -12.33 5.43
N VAL A 71 2.34 -12.84 4.33
CA VAL A 71 1.30 -12.14 3.56
C VAL A 71 0.07 -11.84 4.41
N GLU A 72 -0.48 -12.84 5.09
CA GLU A 72 -1.69 -12.66 5.89
C GLU A 72 -1.51 -11.62 6.99
N LYS A 73 -0.37 -11.67 7.68
CA LYS A 73 -0.07 -10.72 8.77
C LYS A 73 0.04 -9.29 8.25
N VAL A 74 0.75 -9.09 7.15
CA VAL A 74 0.93 -7.77 6.57
C VAL A 74 -0.40 -7.21 6.09
N VAL A 75 -1.17 -8.00 5.36
CA VAL A 75 -2.48 -7.56 4.86
C VAL A 75 -3.42 -7.22 6.02
N ALA A 76 -3.44 -8.05 7.07
CA ALA A 76 -4.29 -7.81 8.24
C ALA A 76 -3.91 -6.52 8.97
N LEU A 77 -2.61 -6.25 9.12
CA LEU A 77 -2.14 -5.01 9.75
C LEU A 77 -2.53 -3.78 8.94
N ILE A 78 -2.32 -3.82 7.64
CA ILE A 78 -2.69 -2.69 6.77
C ILE A 78 -4.21 -2.46 6.84
N ALA A 79 -4.98 -3.51 6.69
CA ALA A 79 -6.44 -3.41 6.72
C ALA A 79 -6.95 -2.86 8.05
N LYS A 80 -6.31 -3.25 9.16
CA LYS A 80 -6.73 -2.79 10.48
C LYS A 80 -6.43 -1.30 10.69
N PHE A 81 -5.22 -0.86 10.36
CA PHE A 81 -4.77 0.49 10.67
C PHE A 81 -5.10 1.52 9.60
N ALA A 82 -5.38 1.09 8.39
CA ALA A 82 -5.79 1.98 7.30
C ALA A 82 -7.31 2.16 7.22
N ARG A 83 -8.07 1.46 8.03
CA ARG A 83 -9.52 1.47 7.97
C ARG A 83 -10.13 2.63 8.75
N THR A 84 -11.04 3.37 8.11
CA THR A 84 -11.93 4.31 8.80
C THR A 84 -13.37 3.82 8.82
N GLY A 85 -13.73 2.93 7.89
CA GLY A 85 -15.10 2.49 7.67
C GLY A 85 -15.85 3.33 6.66
N ASN A 86 -15.21 4.36 6.14
CA ASN A 86 -15.80 5.25 5.14
C ASN A 86 -15.36 4.87 3.73
N SER A 87 -16.09 5.32 2.73
CA SER A 87 -15.65 5.17 1.35
C SER A 87 -14.32 5.91 1.16
N GLY A 88 -13.46 5.38 0.31
CA GLY A 88 -12.16 5.98 0.06
C GLY A 88 -11.03 5.42 0.93
N ASP A 89 -11.30 4.41 1.75
CA ASP A 89 -10.26 3.76 2.58
C ASP A 89 -9.18 3.07 1.73
N GLY A 90 -9.50 2.74 0.49
CA GLY A 90 -8.55 2.15 -0.42
C GLY A 90 -8.64 0.64 -0.50
N LYS A 91 -7.59 0.05 -1.03
CA LYS A 91 -7.54 -1.40 -1.30
C LYS A 91 -6.15 -1.93 -1.11
N VAL A 92 -6.09 -3.22 -0.85
CA VAL A 92 -4.82 -3.97 -0.81
C VAL A 92 -4.86 -5.00 -1.94
N PHE A 93 -3.81 -5.04 -2.72
CA PHE A 93 -3.63 -6.01 -3.80
C PHE A 93 -2.48 -6.93 -3.46
N VAL A 94 -2.65 -8.22 -3.74
CA VAL A 94 -1.60 -9.22 -3.53
C VAL A 94 -1.34 -9.90 -4.87
N SER A 95 -0.08 -9.95 -5.28
CA SER A 95 0.32 -10.60 -6.52
C SER A 95 1.56 -11.43 -6.32
N THR A 96 1.79 -12.39 -7.21
CA THR A 96 2.96 -13.24 -7.18
C THR A 96 4.16 -12.50 -7.76
N VAL A 97 5.31 -12.61 -7.08
CA VAL A 97 6.59 -12.12 -7.61
C VAL A 97 7.34 -13.32 -8.14
N ASP A 98 7.62 -13.30 -9.44
CA ASP A 98 8.28 -14.43 -10.10
C ASP A 98 9.76 -14.51 -9.79
N ASP A 99 10.43 -13.37 -9.60
CA ASP A 99 11.86 -13.34 -9.39
C ASP A 99 12.26 -12.04 -8.68
N VAL A 100 13.33 -12.12 -7.89
CA VAL A 100 13.95 -10.96 -7.27
C VAL A 100 15.44 -10.98 -7.58
N VAL A 101 15.96 -9.87 -8.10
CA VAL A 101 17.38 -9.75 -8.44
C VAL A 101 17.96 -8.60 -7.62
N LYS A 102 19.02 -8.88 -6.89
CA LYS A 102 19.77 -7.83 -6.17
C LYS A 102 20.61 -7.05 -7.18
N ILE A 103 20.36 -5.77 -7.28
CA ILE A 103 21.06 -4.93 -8.27
C ILE A 103 22.56 -4.92 -8.01
N ARG A 104 22.97 -4.83 -6.74
CA ARG A 104 24.38 -4.73 -6.37
C ARG A 104 25.21 -5.94 -6.81
N THR A 105 24.65 -7.13 -6.72
CA THR A 105 25.37 -8.38 -6.99
C THR A 105 24.93 -9.10 -8.25
N GLY A 106 23.75 -8.79 -8.77
CA GLY A 106 23.15 -9.53 -9.86
C GLY A 106 22.59 -10.89 -9.44
N GLU A 107 22.60 -11.20 -8.15
CA GLU A 107 22.09 -12.48 -7.66
C GLU A 107 20.57 -12.53 -7.67
N HIS A 108 20.03 -13.65 -8.09
CA HIS A 108 18.64 -13.99 -7.91
C HIS A 108 18.45 -14.50 -6.49
N THR A 109 17.42 -14.04 -5.81
CA THR A 109 17.22 -14.38 -4.41
C THR A 109 15.76 -14.72 -4.13
N ALA A 110 15.54 -15.56 -3.12
CA ALA A 110 14.22 -15.84 -2.58
C ALA A 110 13.87 -14.87 -1.44
N GLU A 111 14.73 -13.90 -1.16
CA GLU A 111 14.53 -12.90 -0.12
C GLU A 111 14.32 -11.52 -0.74
N ALA A 112 13.34 -10.80 -0.24
CA ALA A 112 13.05 -9.46 -0.71
C ALA A 112 14.03 -8.40 -0.16
#